data_df6ba136b74ab3f88b89462ee3cc5bd1
#
_entry.id   df6ba136b74ab3f88b89462ee3cc5bd1
#
_cell.length_a   1.000
_cell.length_b   1.000
_cell.length_c   1.000
_cell.angle_alpha   90.00
_cell.angle_beta   90.00
_cell.angle_gamma   90.00
#
_symmetry.space_group_name_H-M   'P 1'
#
loop_
_entity.id
_entity.type
_entity.pdbx_description
1 polymer ?
#
loop_
_entity_poly.entity_id
_entity_poly.type
_entity_poly.pdbx_seq_one_letter_code
_entity_poly.pdbx_strand_id
1 'polypeptide(L)'
;MSSNFSKNKTYKSIIERLHMKIISSEEEISELKKSPIPEKCICYKILIIGADLVGKTSFCNRISRNSFDLEIKSSIETTCFLKTVCLFDEEIKLFLLDVKANSMDEEEEKELYKDIDGIIAIYDITQYDSLEKTEKILNVTKKKCKWNNNIPIYMLGNKNDLKFLRAIDFEESINKVSIKGYEIKEINCIKNDDIAHNVIKNLVARIYFNNLNNEEKDKIRNEAKNFELEKE
;
A
#
# COMPACT_ATOMS: atom_id res chain seq x y z
N MET A 1 6.92 14.77 28.32
CA MET A 1 7.66 13.90 27.40
C MET A 1 6.71 12.82 26.90
N SER A 2 5.87 13.13 25.95
CA SER A 2 4.93 12.19 25.36
C SER A 2 5.51 11.76 24.01
N SER A 3 6.14 10.59 24.02
CA SER A 3 6.74 9.98 22.87
C SER A 3 5.71 9.78 21.75
N ASN A 4 6.06 10.17 20.53
CA ASN A 4 5.30 9.92 19.31
C ASN A 4 5.12 8.42 18.94
N PHE A 5 5.48 7.53 19.83
CA PHE A 5 5.18 6.09 19.80
C PHE A 5 3.70 5.76 20.06
N SER A 6 2.86 6.76 20.35
CA SER A 6 1.44 6.53 20.67
C SER A 6 0.55 6.18 19.46
N LYS A 7 1.11 6.06 18.27
CA LYS A 7 0.39 5.55 17.10
C LYS A 7 0.57 4.05 16.86
N ASN A 8 0.97 3.29 17.86
CA ASN A 8 0.86 1.84 17.79
C ASN A 8 -0.62 1.48 17.73
N LYS A 9 -1.15 1.49 16.52
CA LYS A 9 -2.46 0.95 16.21
C LYS A 9 -2.46 -0.48 16.70
N THR A 10 -3.29 -0.81 17.66
CA THR A 10 -3.42 -2.21 18.05
C THR A 10 -4.07 -2.98 16.92
N TYR A 11 -3.53 -4.13 16.60
CA TYR A 11 -4.07 -5.03 15.58
C TYR A 11 -5.58 -5.25 15.75
N LYS A 12 -6.00 -5.49 16.99
CA LYS A 12 -7.41 -5.66 17.37
C LYS A 12 -8.26 -4.46 16.98
N SER A 13 -7.82 -3.23 17.27
CA SER A 13 -8.60 -2.02 16.97
C SER A 13 -8.75 -1.76 15.47
N ILE A 14 -7.80 -2.21 14.63
CA ILE A 14 -7.91 -2.09 13.18
C ILE A 14 -8.93 -3.09 12.65
N ILE A 15 -8.85 -4.36 13.08
CA ILE A 15 -9.81 -5.40 12.67
C ILE A 15 -11.24 -5.04 13.08
N GLU A 16 -11.43 -4.63 14.33
CA GLU A 16 -12.76 -4.25 14.85
C GLU A 16 -13.37 -3.07 14.08
N ARG A 17 -12.54 -2.12 13.65
CA ARG A 17 -13.01 -0.94 12.90
C ARG A 17 -13.33 -1.21 11.45
N LEU A 18 -12.63 -2.17 10.82
CA LEU A 18 -12.76 -2.36 9.38
C LEU A 18 -14.01 -3.14 8.96
N HIS A 19 -14.61 -3.95 9.83
CA HIS A 19 -15.79 -4.80 9.53
C HIS A 19 -15.79 -5.49 8.15
N MET A 20 -14.60 -5.69 7.58
CA MET A 20 -14.40 -6.13 6.21
C MET A 20 -13.99 -7.60 6.13
N LYS A 21 -14.22 -8.20 4.96
CA LYS A 21 -13.67 -9.51 4.66
C LYS A 21 -12.15 -9.46 4.63
N ILE A 22 -11.49 -10.19 5.54
CA ILE A 22 -10.05 -10.30 5.61
C ILE A 22 -9.60 -11.47 4.73
N ILE A 23 -8.64 -11.21 3.84
CA ILE A 23 -8.01 -12.23 3.00
C ILE A 23 -6.51 -12.22 3.32
N SER A 24 -6.00 -13.41 3.67
CA SER A 24 -4.61 -13.60 4.08
C SER A 24 -4.05 -14.90 3.51
N SER A 25 -2.74 -15.13 3.64
CA SER A 25 -2.17 -16.46 3.40
C SER A 25 -2.72 -17.49 4.39
N GLU A 26 -2.72 -18.78 4.04
CA GLU A 26 -3.19 -19.83 4.95
C GLU A 26 -2.39 -19.86 6.27
N GLU A 27 -1.09 -19.56 6.20
CA GLU A 27 -0.21 -19.47 7.36
C GLU A 27 -0.64 -18.34 8.30
N GLU A 28 -0.85 -17.14 7.78
CA GLU A 28 -1.30 -15.99 8.57
C GLU A 28 -2.69 -16.23 9.19
N ILE A 29 -3.62 -16.87 8.45
CA ILE A 29 -4.94 -17.24 8.97
C ILE A 29 -4.79 -18.26 10.11
N SER A 30 -3.85 -19.23 9.98
CA SER A 30 -3.62 -20.25 11.00
C SER A 30 -3.02 -19.65 12.28
N GLU A 31 -2.13 -18.67 12.14
CA GLU A 31 -1.54 -17.93 13.26
C GLU A 31 -2.59 -17.07 13.98
N LEU A 32 -3.42 -16.36 13.24
CA LEU A 32 -4.54 -15.57 13.80
C LEU A 32 -5.51 -16.42 14.62
N LYS A 33 -5.67 -17.71 14.29
CA LYS A 33 -6.53 -18.64 15.03
C LYS A 33 -5.86 -19.25 16.26
N LYS A 34 -4.53 -19.31 16.30
CA LYS A 34 -3.76 -20.02 17.34
C LYS A 34 -3.20 -19.13 18.43
N SER A 35 -2.91 -17.87 18.13
CA SER A 35 -2.27 -16.96 19.08
C SER A 35 -3.25 -15.90 19.56
N PRO A 36 -3.22 -15.52 20.86
CA PRO A 36 -3.84 -14.27 21.27
C PRO A 36 -3.18 -13.15 20.46
N ILE A 37 -4.00 -12.31 19.85
CA ILE A 37 -3.51 -11.14 19.07
C ILE A 37 -2.57 -10.36 19.96
N PRO A 38 -1.31 -10.13 19.55
CA PRO A 38 -0.35 -9.40 20.37
C PRO A 38 -0.95 -8.03 20.75
N GLU A 39 -0.90 -7.68 22.03
CA GLU A 39 -1.41 -6.38 22.50
C GLU A 39 -0.68 -5.20 21.82
N LYS A 40 0.49 -5.46 21.26
CA LYS A 40 1.35 -4.45 20.67
C LYS A 40 2.03 -4.99 19.42
N CYS A 41 1.48 -4.67 18.25
CA CYS A 41 2.16 -4.91 16.99
C CYS A 41 2.13 -3.64 16.13
N ILE A 42 3.15 -3.45 15.32
CA ILE A 42 3.18 -2.35 14.34
C ILE A 42 2.23 -2.71 13.21
N CYS A 43 1.28 -1.82 12.94
CA CYS A 43 0.28 -2.01 11.91
C CYS A 43 0.22 -0.80 10.99
N TYR A 44 0.20 -1.04 9.68
CA TYR A 44 0.02 0.01 8.69
C TYR A 44 -1.20 -0.26 7.82
N LYS A 45 -1.99 0.78 7.60
CA LYS A 45 -3.19 0.78 6.78
C LYS A 45 -2.89 1.46 5.44
N ILE A 46 -2.96 0.67 4.37
CA ILE A 46 -2.58 1.11 3.03
C ILE A 46 -3.79 1.01 2.11
N LEU A 47 -4.19 2.13 1.52
CA LEU A 47 -5.25 2.15 0.51
C LEU A 47 -4.70 1.76 -0.86
N ILE A 48 -5.41 0.84 -1.51
CA ILE A 48 -5.18 0.47 -2.91
C ILE A 48 -6.33 1.04 -3.73
N ILE A 49 -6.05 2.04 -4.55
CA ILE A 49 -7.04 2.79 -5.33
C ILE A 49 -6.70 2.78 -6.81
N GLY A 50 -7.63 3.18 -7.64
CA GLY A 50 -7.47 3.25 -9.10
C GLY A 50 -8.77 2.98 -9.82
N ALA A 51 -8.80 3.20 -11.13
CA ALA A 51 -9.94 2.94 -11.98
C ALA A 51 -10.39 1.47 -11.93
N ASP A 52 -11.52 1.16 -12.51
CA ASP A 52 -11.99 -0.22 -12.60
C ASP A 52 -11.09 -1.05 -13.52
N LEU A 53 -10.92 -2.34 -13.18
CA LEU A 53 -10.19 -3.33 -13.98
C LEU A 53 -8.69 -3.03 -14.19
N VAL A 54 -8.11 -2.07 -13.48
CA VAL A 54 -6.66 -1.78 -13.55
C VAL A 54 -5.79 -2.84 -12.86
N GLY A 55 -6.41 -3.74 -12.06
CA GLY A 55 -5.72 -4.84 -11.38
C GLY A 55 -5.41 -4.59 -9.91
N LYS A 56 -6.21 -3.79 -9.20
CA LYS A 56 -6.07 -3.56 -7.74
C LYS A 56 -6.11 -4.87 -6.95
N THR A 57 -7.15 -5.66 -7.15
CA THR A 57 -7.31 -6.97 -6.50
C THR A 57 -6.20 -7.95 -6.87
N SER A 58 -5.76 -7.94 -8.15
CA SER A 58 -4.64 -8.76 -8.61
C SER A 58 -3.33 -8.38 -7.90
N PHE A 59 -3.08 -7.08 -7.70
CA PHE A 59 -1.95 -6.60 -6.91
C PHE A 59 -2.04 -7.08 -5.46
N CYS A 60 -3.18 -6.91 -4.81
CA CYS A 60 -3.38 -7.37 -3.43
C CYS A 60 -3.17 -8.89 -3.29
N ASN A 61 -3.71 -9.70 -4.21
CA ASN A 61 -3.49 -11.14 -4.24
C ASN A 61 -2.01 -11.49 -4.43
N ARG A 62 -1.31 -10.79 -5.34
CA ARG A 62 0.12 -11.00 -5.55
C ARG A 62 0.93 -10.72 -4.29
N ILE A 63 0.65 -9.63 -3.59
CA ILE A 63 1.37 -9.26 -2.37
C ILE A 63 1.04 -10.19 -1.21
N SER A 64 -0.24 -10.51 -0.97
CA SER A 64 -0.66 -11.27 0.20
C SER A 64 -0.44 -12.77 0.06
N ARG A 65 -0.69 -13.34 -1.12
CA ARG A 65 -0.71 -14.79 -1.36
C ARG A 65 0.33 -15.28 -2.35
N ASN A 66 1.07 -14.36 -2.96
CA ASN A 66 1.96 -14.66 -4.09
C ASN A 66 1.23 -15.40 -5.26
N SER A 67 -0.05 -15.12 -5.45
CA SER A 67 -0.92 -15.74 -6.45
C SER A 67 -1.49 -14.72 -7.43
N PHE A 68 -1.92 -15.20 -8.57
CA PHE A 68 -2.63 -14.43 -9.57
C PHE A 68 -3.84 -15.24 -10.06
N ASP A 69 -5.04 -14.65 -9.96
CA ASP A 69 -6.27 -15.25 -10.45
C ASP A 69 -6.57 -14.72 -11.86
N LEU A 70 -6.71 -15.64 -12.81
CA LEU A 70 -7.07 -15.32 -14.20
C LEU A 70 -8.55 -14.90 -14.33
N GLU A 71 -9.40 -15.30 -13.40
CA GLU A 71 -10.79 -14.88 -13.40
C GLU A 71 -10.93 -13.41 -12.99
N ILE A 72 -11.22 -12.57 -13.95
CA ILE A 72 -11.51 -11.14 -13.73
C ILE A 72 -12.93 -11.03 -13.17
N LYS A 73 -13.04 -11.11 -11.84
CA LYS A 73 -14.27 -10.70 -11.13
C LYS A 73 -14.07 -9.28 -10.65
N SER A 74 -14.89 -8.34 -11.11
CA SER A 74 -15.00 -7.05 -10.45
C SER A 74 -15.53 -7.32 -9.04
N SER A 75 -14.72 -7.12 -8.01
CA SER A 75 -15.18 -7.19 -6.63
C SER A 75 -16.14 -6.04 -6.39
N ILE A 76 -17.29 -6.33 -5.78
CA ILE A 76 -18.33 -5.34 -5.51
C ILE A 76 -18.04 -4.63 -4.17
N GLU A 77 -17.36 -5.29 -3.24
CA GLU A 77 -17.08 -4.80 -1.90
C GLU A 77 -15.60 -4.48 -1.68
N THR A 78 -15.33 -3.51 -0.82
CA THR A 78 -13.97 -3.26 -0.34
C THR A 78 -13.45 -4.47 0.42
N THR A 79 -12.25 -4.91 0.08
CA THR A 79 -11.65 -6.12 0.65
C THR A 79 -10.35 -5.76 1.36
N CYS A 80 -10.14 -6.29 2.55
CA CYS A 80 -8.90 -6.16 3.30
C CYS A 80 -8.02 -7.39 3.09
N PHE A 81 -6.80 -7.17 2.59
CA PHE A 81 -5.77 -8.20 2.49
C PHE A 81 -4.73 -7.98 3.58
N LEU A 82 -4.34 -9.05 4.27
CA LEU A 82 -3.33 -9.01 5.30
C LEU A 82 -1.99 -9.51 4.75
N LYS A 83 -0.92 -8.80 5.10
CA LYS A 83 0.47 -9.21 4.81
C LYS A 83 1.37 -8.86 5.97
N THR A 84 2.19 -9.81 6.39
CA THR A 84 3.27 -9.56 7.34
C THR A 84 4.57 -9.30 6.59
N VAL A 85 5.30 -8.29 7.01
CA VAL A 85 6.66 -7.98 6.54
C VAL A 85 7.57 -7.77 7.74
N CYS A 86 8.85 -8.13 7.60
CA CYS A 86 9.87 -7.85 8.60
C CYS A 86 10.75 -6.68 8.14
N LEU A 87 10.98 -5.72 9.03
CA LEU A 87 11.83 -4.57 8.81
C LEU A 87 12.62 -4.28 10.11
N PHE A 88 13.95 -4.26 10.05
CA PHE A 88 14.81 -4.07 11.22
C PHE A 88 14.45 -4.99 12.40
N ASP A 89 14.24 -6.28 12.11
CA ASP A 89 13.82 -7.32 13.07
C ASP A 89 12.46 -7.09 13.74
N GLU A 90 11.71 -6.08 13.27
CA GLU A 90 10.33 -5.84 13.71
C GLU A 90 9.33 -6.43 12.73
N GLU A 91 8.33 -7.11 13.26
CA GLU A 91 7.21 -7.62 12.50
C GLU A 91 6.15 -6.53 12.31
N ILE A 92 5.82 -6.25 11.05
CA ILE A 92 4.86 -5.23 10.66
C ILE A 92 3.69 -5.88 9.92
N LYS A 93 2.47 -5.68 10.43
CA LYS A 93 1.24 -6.13 9.78
C LYS A 93 0.70 -5.06 8.84
N LEU A 94 0.50 -5.42 7.58
CA LEU A 94 -0.04 -4.53 6.56
C LEU A 94 -1.50 -4.87 6.27
N PHE A 95 -2.37 -3.88 6.35
CA PHE A 95 -3.75 -3.94 5.92
C PHE A 95 -3.86 -3.25 4.56
N LEU A 96 -3.87 -4.05 3.48
CA LEU A 96 -4.02 -3.57 2.12
C LEU A 96 -5.52 -3.53 1.81
N LEU A 97 -6.09 -2.34 1.70
CA LEU A 97 -7.51 -2.14 1.45
C LEU A 97 -7.76 -1.91 -0.03
N ASP A 98 -8.27 -2.94 -0.72
CA ASP A 98 -8.74 -2.84 -2.12
C ASP A 98 -10.06 -2.07 -2.16
N VAL A 99 -9.95 -0.76 -2.34
CA VAL A 99 -11.08 0.17 -2.18
C VAL A 99 -12.02 0.11 -3.39
N LYS A 100 -13.31 -0.04 -3.11
CA LYS A 100 -14.41 0.06 -4.06
C LYS A 100 -15.31 1.25 -3.72
N ALA A 101 -15.42 2.18 -4.65
CA ALA A 101 -15.99 3.50 -4.39
C ALA A 101 -17.53 3.54 -4.23
N ASN A 102 -18.27 2.46 -4.53
CA ASN A 102 -19.70 2.57 -4.83
C ASN A 102 -20.65 1.85 -3.86
N SER A 103 -20.18 1.31 -2.73
CA SER A 103 -21.00 0.45 -1.88
C SER A 103 -20.97 0.74 -0.37
N MET A 104 -20.43 1.87 0.05
CA MET A 104 -20.27 2.19 1.46
C MET A 104 -21.21 3.29 1.91
N ASP A 105 -21.72 3.17 3.12
CA ASP A 105 -22.37 4.28 3.80
C ASP A 105 -21.34 5.33 4.27
N GLU A 106 -21.83 6.48 4.78
CA GLU A 106 -20.95 7.58 5.20
C GLU A 106 -20.06 7.24 6.40
N GLU A 107 -20.48 6.35 7.28
CA GLU A 107 -19.72 5.96 8.47
C GLU A 107 -18.63 4.97 8.10
N GLU A 108 -18.94 3.98 7.28
CA GLU A 108 -17.95 3.04 6.70
C GLU A 108 -16.90 3.79 5.91
N GLU A 109 -17.31 4.78 5.12
CA GLU A 109 -16.39 5.59 4.33
C GLU A 109 -15.48 6.43 5.24
N LYS A 110 -15.98 7.06 6.27
CA LYS A 110 -15.17 7.81 7.24
C LYS A 110 -14.13 6.93 7.93
N GLU A 111 -14.52 5.72 8.34
CA GLU A 111 -13.61 4.79 9.00
C GLU A 111 -12.56 4.22 8.03
N LEU A 112 -12.95 3.99 6.76
CA LEU A 112 -12.03 3.55 5.72
C LEU A 112 -10.88 4.55 5.54
N TYR A 113 -11.17 5.85 5.44
CA TYR A 113 -10.19 6.89 5.16
C TYR A 113 -9.47 7.45 6.40
N LYS A 114 -9.84 6.99 7.58
CA LYS A 114 -9.21 7.39 8.84
C LYS A 114 -7.87 6.70 9.05
N ASP A 115 -6.90 7.42 9.58
CA ASP A 115 -5.59 6.89 10.00
C ASP A 115 -4.85 6.09 8.91
N ILE A 116 -4.87 6.58 7.69
CA ILE A 116 -4.14 5.99 6.57
C ILE A 116 -2.64 6.26 6.71
N ASP A 117 -1.84 5.21 6.48
CA ASP A 117 -0.38 5.30 6.54
C ASP A 117 0.26 5.41 5.15
N GLY A 118 -0.39 4.87 4.10
CA GLY A 118 0.11 4.93 2.74
C GLY A 118 -0.98 4.76 1.69
N ILE A 119 -0.68 5.18 0.46
CA ILE A 119 -1.59 5.05 -0.68
C ILE A 119 -0.83 4.46 -1.86
N ILE A 120 -1.42 3.44 -2.49
CA ILE A 120 -0.98 2.90 -3.79
C ILE A 120 -2.09 3.14 -4.79
N ALA A 121 -1.81 3.95 -5.81
CA ALA A 121 -2.72 4.27 -6.89
C ALA A 121 -2.31 3.50 -8.15
N ILE A 122 -3.19 2.62 -8.66
CA ILE A 122 -2.88 1.73 -9.78
C ILE A 122 -3.62 2.19 -11.04
N TYR A 123 -2.90 2.27 -12.17
CA TYR A 123 -3.45 2.51 -13.49
C TYR A 123 -3.03 1.40 -14.46
N ASP A 124 -3.73 1.27 -15.57
CA ASP A 124 -3.49 0.29 -16.63
C ASP A 124 -2.74 0.96 -17.78
N ILE A 125 -1.52 0.52 -18.08
CA ILE A 125 -0.69 1.11 -19.14
C ILE A 125 -1.29 0.93 -20.53
N THR A 126 -2.24 0.01 -20.70
CA THR A 126 -2.91 -0.29 -21.99
C THR A 126 -4.16 0.54 -22.23
N GLN A 127 -4.59 1.35 -21.24
CA GLN A 127 -5.80 2.18 -21.33
C GLN A 127 -5.45 3.66 -21.18
N TYR A 128 -5.63 4.42 -22.27
CA TYR A 128 -5.21 5.81 -22.39
C TYR A 128 -5.69 6.72 -21.25
N ASP A 129 -6.95 6.60 -20.86
CA ASP A 129 -7.58 7.45 -19.84
C ASP A 129 -7.43 6.93 -18.40
N SER A 130 -6.83 5.76 -18.24
CA SER A 130 -6.69 5.06 -16.95
C SER A 130 -5.88 5.87 -15.94
N LEU A 131 -4.77 6.49 -16.36
CA LEU A 131 -3.93 7.33 -15.49
C LEU A 131 -4.71 8.55 -14.98
N GLU A 132 -5.41 9.26 -15.87
CA GLU A 132 -6.19 10.45 -15.51
C GLU A 132 -7.35 10.10 -14.56
N LYS A 133 -8.06 9.00 -14.82
CA LYS A 133 -9.12 8.51 -13.95
C LYS A 133 -8.57 8.18 -12.56
N THR A 134 -7.42 7.50 -12.49
CA THR A 134 -6.76 7.15 -11.24
C THR A 134 -6.30 8.40 -10.49
N GLU A 135 -5.79 9.42 -11.18
CA GLU A 135 -5.44 10.71 -10.55
C GLU A 135 -6.67 11.43 -9.97
N LYS A 136 -7.80 11.41 -10.65
CA LYS A 136 -9.06 11.98 -10.13
C LYS A 136 -9.48 11.27 -8.84
N ILE A 137 -9.43 9.93 -8.81
CA ILE A 137 -9.72 9.12 -7.62
C ILE A 137 -8.73 9.46 -6.50
N LEU A 138 -7.44 9.54 -6.79
CA LEU A 138 -6.41 9.89 -5.82
C LEU A 138 -6.66 11.28 -5.20
N ASN A 139 -7.04 12.27 -6.00
CA ASN A 139 -7.34 13.62 -5.50
C ASN A 139 -8.55 13.63 -4.56
N VAL A 140 -9.58 12.83 -4.83
CA VAL A 140 -10.73 12.65 -3.93
C VAL A 140 -10.29 11.95 -2.64
N THR A 141 -9.54 10.85 -2.75
CA THR A 141 -8.99 10.09 -1.62
C THR A 141 -8.17 10.97 -0.70
N LYS A 142 -7.28 11.81 -1.25
CA LYS A 142 -6.45 12.75 -0.48
C LYS A 142 -7.29 13.73 0.36
N LYS A 143 -8.41 14.19 -0.17
CA LYS A 143 -9.34 15.07 0.58
C LYS A 143 -10.02 14.30 1.71
N LYS A 144 -10.50 13.08 1.44
CA LYS A 144 -11.21 12.23 2.42
C LYS A 144 -10.31 11.80 3.58
N CYS A 145 -9.08 11.39 3.32
CA CYS A 145 -8.12 10.99 4.36
C CYS A 145 -7.37 12.17 5.01
N LYS A 146 -7.72 13.42 4.66
CA LYS A 146 -6.99 14.63 5.11
C LYS A 146 -5.48 14.49 4.90
N TRP A 147 -5.11 14.06 3.70
CA TRP A 147 -3.73 13.76 3.34
C TRP A 147 -2.77 14.88 3.72
N ASN A 148 -1.61 14.51 4.21
CA ASN A 148 -0.48 15.38 4.46
C ASN A 148 0.78 14.79 3.79
N ASN A 149 1.84 15.56 3.68
CA ASN A 149 3.08 15.15 3.00
C ASN A 149 3.80 13.96 3.67
N ASN A 150 3.39 13.55 4.88
CA ASN A 150 3.98 12.40 5.57
C ASN A 150 3.38 11.05 5.12
N ILE A 151 2.23 11.07 4.45
CA ILE A 151 1.62 9.84 3.90
C ILE A 151 2.20 9.61 2.51
N PRO A 152 3.09 8.60 2.33
CA PRO A 152 3.69 8.32 1.03
C PRO A 152 2.66 7.81 0.02
N ILE A 153 2.83 8.21 -1.24
CA ILE A 153 2.00 7.81 -2.37
C ILE A 153 2.87 7.15 -3.43
N TYR A 154 2.46 5.95 -3.86
CA TYR A 154 3.01 5.28 -5.04
C TYR A 154 1.98 5.24 -6.15
N MET A 155 2.39 5.59 -7.36
CA MET A 155 1.60 5.43 -8.57
C MET A 155 2.16 4.25 -9.36
N LEU A 156 1.33 3.23 -9.65
CA LEU A 156 1.79 2.00 -10.30
C LEU A 156 1.10 1.80 -11.65
N GLY A 157 1.90 1.79 -12.72
CA GLY A 157 1.46 1.33 -14.04
C GLY A 157 1.45 -0.19 -14.10
N ASN A 158 0.27 -0.79 -14.13
CA ASN A 158 0.11 -2.24 -14.17
C ASN A 158 -0.06 -2.75 -15.60
N LYS A 159 0.04 -4.07 -15.75
CA LYS A 159 -0.05 -4.84 -17.01
C LYS A 159 1.15 -4.62 -17.93
N ASN A 160 2.35 -4.44 -17.36
CA ASN A 160 3.59 -4.28 -18.13
C ASN A 160 3.95 -5.54 -18.97
N ASP A 161 3.32 -6.68 -18.72
CA ASP A 161 3.34 -7.85 -19.60
C ASP A 161 2.70 -7.58 -20.98
N LEU A 162 1.76 -6.63 -21.03
CA LEU A 162 1.05 -6.20 -22.25
C LEU A 162 1.68 -4.91 -22.84
N LYS A 163 2.99 -4.67 -22.65
CA LYS A 163 3.67 -3.45 -23.13
C LYS A 163 3.54 -3.19 -24.62
N PHE A 164 3.26 -4.22 -25.42
CA PHE A 164 3.00 -4.10 -26.86
C PHE A 164 1.63 -3.46 -27.17
N LEU A 165 0.71 -3.42 -26.19
CA LEU A 165 -0.57 -2.71 -26.24
C LEU A 165 -0.53 -1.39 -25.49
N ARG A 166 0.65 -0.91 -25.14
CA ARG A 166 0.82 0.33 -24.38
C ARG A 166 0.11 1.51 -25.03
N ALA A 167 -0.73 2.18 -24.26
CA ALA A 167 -1.42 3.40 -24.64
C ALA A 167 -0.91 4.64 -23.87
N ILE A 168 -0.18 4.43 -22.79
CA ILE A 168 0.38 5.50 -21.94
C ILE A 168 1.89 5.35 -21.93
N ASP A 169 2.61 6.37 -22.40
CA ASP A 169 4.07 6.39 -22.35
C ASP A 169 4.57 6.53 -20.92
N PHE A 170 5.66 5.79 -20.60
CA PHE A 170 6.19 5.78 -19.24
C PHE A 170 6.85 7.11 -18.88
N GLU A 171 7.58 7.74 -19.79
CA GLU A 171 8.20 9.04 -19.55
C GLU A 171 7.15 10.13 -19.37
N GLU A 172 6.06 10.09 -20.16
CA GLU A 172 4.92 10.98 -19.97
C GLU A 172 4.30 10.80 -18.57
N SER A 173 4.15 9.56 -18.13
CA SER A 173 3.65 9.24 -16.79
C SER A 173 4.57 9.77 -15.69
N ILE A 174 5.90 9.58 -15.84
CA ILE A 174 6.89 10.13 -14.90
C ILE A 174 6.76 11.65 -14.82
N ASN A 175 6.73 12.33 -15.95
CA ASN A 175 6.66 13.80 -16.00
C ASN A 175 5.40 14.34 -15.33
N LYS A 176 4.25 13.68 -15.52
CA LYS A 176 2.97 14.07 -14.86
C LYS A 176 2.96 13.82 -13.35
N VAL A 177 3.58 12.74 -12.90
CA VAL A 177 3.47 12.23 -11.54
C VAL A 177 4.57 12.76 -10.62
N SER A 178 5.82 12.85 -11.10
CA SER A 178 6.97 13.28 -10.29
C SER A 178 6.86 14.73 -9.82
N ILE A 179 6.27 15.61 -10.63
CA ILE A 179 6.01 17.01 -10.24
C ILE A 179 5.15 17.08 -8.98
N LYS A 180 4.31 16.07 -8.72
CA LYS A 180 3.44 15.97 -7.54
C LYS A 180 4.12 15.32 -6.33
N GLY A 181 5.39 14.90 -6.47
CA GLY A 181 6.16 14.25 -5.41
C GLY A 181 5.76 12.80 -5.13
N TYR A 182 5.10 12.12 -6.08
CA TYR A 182 4.77 10.71 -5.95
C TYR A 182 5.86 9.83 -6.56
N GLU A 183 6.04 8.63 -5.98
CA GLU A 183 6.86 7.59 -6.58
C GLU A 183 6.09 6.88 -7.70
N ILE A 184 6.75 6.62 -8.83
CA ILE A 184 6.14 5.89 -9.94
C ILE A 184 6.96 4.64 -10.29
N LYS A 185 6.28 3.53 -10.52
CA LYS A 185 6.85 2.26 -10.99
C LYS A 185 5.89 1.57 -11.95
N GLU A 186 6.41 0.73 -12.83
CA GLU A 186 5.59 -0.20 -13.59
C GLU A 186 5.73 -1.62 -13.02
N ILE A 187 4.61 -2.32 -12.97
CA ILE A 187 4.50 -3.65 -12.37
C ILE A 187 3.79 -4.63 -13.31
N ASN A 188 4.00 -5.90 -13.03
CA ASN A 188 3.31 -7.01 -13.66
C ASN A 188 2.78 -7.96 -12.58
N CYS A 189 1.48 -7.95 -12.35
CA CYS A 189 0.86 -8.83 -11.35
C CYS A 189 0.77 -10.30 -11.78
N ILE A 190 0.91 -10.61 -13.09
CA ILE A 190 0.87 -11.99 -13.60
C ILE A 190 2.15 -12.72 -13.25
N LYS A 191 3.29 -12.11 -13.56
CA LYS A 191 4.61 -12.68 -13.25
C LYS A 191 4.97 -12.40 -11.79
N ASN A 192 5.62 -13.35 -11.16
CA ASN A 192 6.23 -13.14 -9.86
C ASN A 192 7.52 -12.35 -10.06
N ASP A 193 7.39 -11.04 -10.35
CA ASP A 193 8.54 -10.15 -10.37
C ASP A 193 8.69 -9.49 -8.98
N ASP A 194 9.93 -9.20 -8.63
CA ASP A 194 10.23 -8.59 -7.32
C ASP A 194 9.79 -7.12 -7.22
N ILE A 195 9.36 -6.51 -8.33
CA ILE A 195 9.07 -5.07 -8.38
C ILE A 195 7.91 -4.73 -7.45
N ALA A 196 6.80 -5.50 -7.52
CA ALA A 196 5.64 -5.27 -6.67
C ALA A 196 5.98 -5.44 -5.17
N HIS A 197 6.76 -6.47 -4.82
CA HIS A 197 7.24 -6.69 -3.45
C HIS A 197 8.21 -5.60 -2.99
N ASN A 198 9.10 -5.13 -3.86
CA ASN A 198 10.01 -4.04 -3.57
C ASN A 198 9.28 -2.71 -3.36
N VAL A 199 8.19 -2.45 -4.10
CA VAL A 199 7.32 -1.30 -3.86
C VAL A 199 6.75 -1.34 -2.44
N ILE A 200 6.25 -2.49 -2.00
CA ILE A 200 5.72 -2.65 -0.63
C ILE A 200 6.82 -2.44 0.41
N LYS A 201 8.00 -3.07 0.23
CA LYS A 201 9.13 -2.89 1.16
C LYS A 201 9.54 -1.42 1.28
N ASN A 202 9.67 -0.72 0.16
CA ASN A 202 10.05 0.69 0.13
C ASN A 202 8.96 1.58 0.75
N LEU A 203 7.68 1.30 0.47
CA LEU A 203 6.56 2.01 1.08
C LEU A 203 6.57 1.85 2.60
N VAL A 204 6.71 0.61 3.10
CA VAL A 204 6.77 0.29 4.53
C VAL A 204 7.96 0.98 5.19
N ALA A 205 9.15 0.89 4.60
CA ALA A 205 10.34 1.56 5.12
C ALA A 205 10.14 3.09 5.21
N ARG A 206 9.49 3.70 4.22
CA ARG A 206 9.19 5.13 4.21
C ARG A 206 8.16 5.51 5.28
N ILE A 207 7.10 4.71 5.46
CA ILE A 207 6.13 4.90 6.54
C ILE A 207 6.82 4.78 7.90
N TYR A 208 7.60 3.72 8.10
CA TYR A 208 8.35 3.47 9.32
C TYR A 208 9.25 4.67 9.65
N PHE A 209 10.09 5.08 8.71
CA PHE A 209 10.98 6.22 8.88
C PHE A 209 10.23 7.53 9.18
N ASN A 210 9.09 7.79 8.53
CA ASN A 210 8.30 8.99 8.79
C ASN A 210 7.75 9.02 10.22
N ASN A 211 7.47 7.85 10.81
CA ASN A 211 6.92 7.69 12.15
C ASN A 211 8.00 7.75 13.28
N LEU A 212 9.28 7.65 12.95
CA LEU A 212 10.37 7.78 13.91
C LEU A 212 10.49 9.23 14.44
N ASN A 213 11.01 9.37 15.65
CA ASN A 213 11.42 10.67 16.18
C ASN A 213 12.73 11.16 15.52
N ASN A 214 13.15 12.39 15.81
CA ASN A 214 14.34 12.96 15.17
C ASN A 214 15.64 12.26 15.60
N GLU A 215 15.76 11.86 16.86
CA GLU A 215 16.94 11.15 17.38
C GLU A 215 17.10 9.77 16.70
N GLU A 216 16.00 9.04 16.55
CA GLU A 216 15.99 7.74 15.85
C GLU A 216 16.34 7.91 14.36
N LYS A 217 15.79 8.94 13.70
CA LYS A 217 16.13 9.26 12.30
C LYS A 217 17.61 9.56 12.12
N ASP A 218 18.19 10.34 13.03
CA ASP A 218 19.60 10.71 12.95
C ASP A 218 20.51 9.52 13.23
N LYS A 219 20.12 8.61 14.14
CA LYS A 219 20.83 7.35 14.37
C LYS A 219 20.89 6.51 13.09
N ILE A 220 19.75 6.26 12.46
CA ILE A 220 19.70 5.47 11.20
C ILE A 220 20.52 6.13 10.10
N ARG A 221 20.46 7.46 9.95
CA ARG A 221 21.25 8.20 8.96
C ARG A 221 22.77 8.06 9.19
N ASN A 222 23.19 8.07 10.44
CA ASN A 222 24.60 7.92 10.79
C ASN A 222 25.10 6.49 10.57
N GLU A 223 24.28 5.49 10.90
CA GLU A 223 24.58 4.08 10.61
C GLU A 223 24.70 3.84 9.09
N ALA A 224 23.78 4.41 8.30
CA ALA A 224 23.84 4.30 6.83
C ALA A 224 25.10 4.95 6.24
N LYS A 225 25.52 6.13 6.74
CA LYS A 225 26.75 6.78 6.30
C LYS A 225 28.01 5.97 6.64
N ASN A 226 28.05 5.39 7.84
CA ASN A 226 29.16 4.55 8.25
C ASN A 226 29.29 3.30 7.37
N PHE A 227 28.15 2.71 6.98
CA PHE A 227 28.12 1.54 6.09
C PHE A 227 28.57 1.87 4.64
N GLU A 228 28.36 3.09 4.16
CA GLU A 228 28.88 3.56 2.88
C GLU A 228 30.39 3.78 2.93
N LEU A 229 30.92 4.34 4.04
CA LEU A 229 32.35 4.59 4.24
C LEU A 229 33.17 3.30 4.43
N GLU A 230 32.56 2.21 4.90
CA GLU A 230 33.23 0.90 5.01
C GLU A 230 33.32 0.13 3.67
N LYS A 231 32.67 0.60 2.61
CA LYS A 231 32.67 0.01 1.28
C LYS A 231 33.61 0.68 0.28
N GLU A 232 34.15 1.83 0.62
CA GLU A 232 35.22 2.53 -0.13
C GLU A 232 36.61 2.07 0.35
#